data_798ff530e7e104a819bc9289421009eb
#
_entry.id   798ff530e7e104a819bc9289421009eb
#
_cell.length_a   1.000
_cell.length_b   1.000
_cell.length_c   1.000
_cell.angle_alpha   90.00
_cell.angle_beta   90.00
_cell.angle_gamma   90.00
#
_symmetry.space_group_name_H-M   'P 1'
#
loop_
_entity.id
_entity.type
_entity.pdbx_description
1 polymer ?
#
loop_
_entity_poly.entity_id
_entity_poly.type
_entity_poly.pdbx_seq_one_letter_code
_entity_poly.pdbx_strand_id
1 'polypeptide(L)'
;MNSVNVIGRLTKPNESKQYNSQNGGGLILKNTIAIKGKKKDESYFIDFTAWGKTAEYLAQYSNKGDKIAISGELVQESWRDNQSGQNRSKISINAVNVEILSTSQNNQAQVNQQAQVNQQAQVNQQAQFNQQPPKTYGNYDTMPAEVHQAVNRHNASYNQAPQGVISEDEIPF
;
A
#
# COMPACT_ATOMS: atom_id res chain seq x y z
N MET A 1 -24.88 20.25 -15.60
CA MET A 1 -23.63 19.76 -15.00
C MET A 1 -23.99 19.00 -13.73
N ASN A 2 -23.54 17.75 -13.57
CA ASN A 2 -23.76 16.92 -12.38
C ASN A 2 -22.37 16.57 -11.81
N SER A 3 -21.94 17.24 -10.75
CA SER A 3 -20.64 17.04 -10.13
C SER A 3 -20.76 17.28 -8.64
N VAL A 4 -20.15 16.38 -7.86
CA VAL A 4 -20.09 16.45 -6.40
C VAL A 4 -18.67 16.16 -5.93
N ASN A 5 -18.21 16.96 -4.95
CA ASN A 5 -16.93 16.73 -4.28
C ASN A 5 -17.18 16.69 -2.78
N VAL A 6 -16.73 15.62 -2.14
CA VAL A 6 -16.92 15.42 -0.70
C VAL A 6 -15.65 14.91 -0.05
N ILE A 7 -15.43 15.31 1.19
CA ILE A 7 -14.36 14.79 2.05
C ILE A 7 -15.00 14.25 3.32
N GLY A 8 -14.65 13.01 3.67
CA GLY A 8 -15.18 12.37 4.86
C GLY A 8 -14.41 11.11 5.25
N ARG A 9 -14.99 10.31 6.15
CA ARG A 9 -14.40 9.05 6.61
C ARG A 9 -15.24 7.86 6.18
N LEU A 10 -14.58 6.76 5.82
CA LEU A 10 -15.24 5.49 5.55
C LEU A 10 -15.88 4.93 6.83
N THR A 11 -17.14 4.54 6.76
CA THR A 11 -17.91 4.12 7.96
C THR A 11 -17.88 2.63 8.21
N LYS A 12 -17.61 1.84 7.19
CA LYS A 12 -17.60 0.37 7.24
C LYS A 12 -16.45 -0.20 6.41
N PRO A 13 -16.09 -1.49 6.59
CA PRO A 13 -15.19 -2.18 5.69
C PRO A 13 -15.67 -2.10 4.24
N ASN A 14 -14.75 -2.14 3.30
CA ASN A 14 -15.08 -2.09 1.88
C ASN A 14 -15.81 -3.37 1.43
N GLU A 15 -17.02 -3.23 0.92
CA GLU A 15 -17.78 -4.31 0.30
C GLU A 15 -17.52 -4.27 -1.20
N SER A 16 -16.69 -5.19 -1.68
CA SER A 16 -16.36 -5.29 -3.10
C SER A 16 -16.92 -6.56 -3.72
N LYS A 17 -17.37 -6.47 -4.98
CA LYS A 17 -17.86 -7.58 -5.78
C LYS A 17 -17.28 -7.50 -7.18
N GLN A 18 -16.95 -8.65 -7.77
CA GLN A 18 -16.61 -8.72 -9.19
C GLN A 18 -17.89 -8.66 -10.00
N TYR A 19 -17.83 -7.98 -11.13
CA TYR A 19 -18.86 -8.02 -12.16
C TYR A 19 -18.26 -8.42 -13.49
N ASN A 20 -19.05 -9.13 -14.29
CA ASN A 20 -18.69 -9.49 -15.65
C ASN A 20 -19.52 -8.64 -16.62
N SER A 21 -18.85 -8.08 -17.61
CA SER A 21 -19.46 -7.33 -18.69
C SER A 21 -19.01 -7.90 -20.03
N GLN A 22 -19.78 -7.69 -21.09
CA GLN A 22 -19.42 -8.11 -22.46
C GLN A 22 -18.10 -7.50 -22.93
N ASN A 23 -17.69 -6.36 -22.36
CA ASN A 23 -16.44 -5.64 -22.67
C ASN A 23 -15.34 -5.86 -21.63
N GLY A 24 -15.41 -6.93 -20.84
CA GLY A 24 -14.49 -7.24 -19.75
C GLY A 24 -15.14 -7.09 -18.37
N GLY A 25 -14.59 -7.81 -17.41
CA GLY A 25 -15.01 -7.73 -15.99
C GLY A 25 -14.29 -6.63 -15.24
N GLY A 26 -14.76 -6.34 -14.03
CA GLY A 26 -14.14 -5.38 -13.13
C GLY A 26 -14.62 -5.53 -11.70
N LEU A 27 -14.14 -4.67 -10.82
CA LEU A 27 -14.55 -4.59 -9.43
C LEU A 27 -15.56 -3.46 -9.26
N ILE A 28 -16.61 -3.72 -8.50
CA ILE A 28 -17.51 -2.71 -7.94
C ILE A 28 -17.32 -2.68 -6.43
N LEU A 29 -17.21 -1.50 -5.85
CA LEU A 29 -17.09 -1.29 -4.42
C LEU A 29 -18.20 -0.36 -3.95
N LYS A 30 -18.93 -0.76 -2.90
CA LYS A 30 -19.95 0.05 -2.24
C LYS A 30 -19.53 0.33 -0.81
N ASN A 31 -19.67 1.58 -0.39
CA ASN A 31 -19.40 2.00 0.97
C ASN A 31 -20.23 3.25 1.31
N THR A 32 -20.09 3.72 2.54
CA THR A 32 -20.74 4.93 3.05
C THR A 32 -19.68 5.86 3.60
N ILE A 33 -19.72 7.13 3.21
CA ILE A 33 -18.82 8.18 3.71
C ILE A 33 -19.55 9.03 4.76
N ALA A 34 -18.92 9.24 5.92
CA ALA A 34 -19.37 10.17 6.95
C ALA A 34 -18.72 11.53 6.72
N ILE A 35 -19.54 12.53 6.43
CA ILE A 35 -19.13 13.91 6.18
C ILE A 35 -19.48 14.74 7.42
N LYS A 36 -18.55 15.57 7.89
CA LYS A 36 -18.78 16.45 9.03
C LYS A 36 -19.85 17.49 8.68
N GLY A 37 -20.88 17.57 9.52
CA GLY A 37 -21.93 18.57 9.43
C GLY A 37 -21.49 19.96 9.90
N LYS A 38 -22.38 20.92 9.78
CA LYS A 38 -22.13 22.31 10.22
C LYS A 38 -22.15 22.47 11.75
N LYS A 39 -23.00 21.70 12.42
CA LYS A 39 -23.09 21.72 13.88
C LYS A 39 -22.05 20.79 14.49
N LYS A 40 -21.65 21.08 15.75
CA LYS A 40 -20.80 20.20 16.53
C LYS A 40 -21.50 18.84 16.67
N ASP A 41 -20.76 17.77 16.44
CA ASP A 41 -21.21 16.36 16.53
C ASP A 41 -22.27 15.92 15.48
N GLU A 42 -22.55 16.76 14.47
CA GLU A 42 -23.38 16.40 13.34
C GLU A 42 -22.54 15.73 12.25
N SER A 43 -23.06 14.64 11.67
CA SER A 43 -22.45 13.93 10.55
C SER A 43 -23.53 13.52 9.55
N TYR A 44 -23.23 13.70 8.28
CA TYR A 44 -24.06 13.24 7.17
C TYR A 44 -23.45 11.97 6.59
N PHE A 45 -24.31 10.97 6.34
CA PHE A 45 -23.90 9.68 5.80
C PHE A 45 -24.41 9.58 4.36
N ILE A 46 -23.49 9.44 3.42
CA ILE A 46 -23.82 9.33 2.00
C ILE A 46 -23.21 8.05 1.44
N ASP A 47 -24.04 7.24 0.80
CA ASP A 47 -23.59 6.04 0.12
C ASP A 47 -22.91 6.40 -1.18
N PHE A 48 -21.85 5.67 -1.53
CA PHE A 48 -21.17 5.81 -2.79
C PHE A 48 -20.83 4.45 -3.41
N THR A 49 -20.67 4.45 -4.72
CA THR A 49 -20.25 3.31 -5.51
C THR A 49 -19.03 3.71 -6.35
N ALA A 50 -17.98 2.89 -6.31
CA ALA A 50 -16.80 3.02 -7.17
C ALA A 50 -16.74 1.82 -8.12
N TRP A 51 -16.18 2.00 -9.32
CA TRP A 51 -16.08 1.01 -10.37
C TRP A 51 -14.64 0.83 -10.87
N GLY A 52 -14.32 -0.37 -11.35
CA GLY A 52 -13.06 -0.68 -12.01
C GLY A 52 -11.83 -0.29 -11.18
N LYS A 53 -10.92 0.46 -11.76
CA LYS A 53 -9.64 0.86 -11.12
C LYS A 53 -9.83 1.67 -9.84
N THR A 54 -10.85 2.53 -9.76
CA THR A 54 -11.17 3.29 -8.55
C THR A 54 -11.63 2.35 -7.42
N ALA A 55 -12.42 1.33 -7.74
CA ALA A 55 -12.84 0.31 -6.78
C ALA A 55 -11.66 -0.56 -6.32
N GLU A 56 -10.79 -0.98 -7.25
CA GLU A 56 -9.57 -1.74 -6.94
C GLU A 56 -8.64 -0.96 -6.02
N TYR A 57 -8.40 0.34 -6.33
CA TYR A 57 -7.59 1.22 -5.49
C TYR A 57 -8.14 1.33 -4.07
N LEU A 58 -9.44 1.58 -3.91
CA LEU A 58 -10.07 1.63 -2.59
C LEU A 58 -10.01 0.28 -1.85
N ALA A 59 -10.28 -0.82 -2.55
CA ALA A 59 -10.25 -2.16 -1.95
C ALA A 59 -8.86 -2.53 -1.43
N GLN A 60 -7.81 -2.10 -2.13
CA GLN A 60 -6.43 -2.41 -1.78
C GLN A 60 -5.85 -1.49 -0.70
N TYR A 61 -6.16 -0.20 -0.75
CA TYR A 61 -5.43 0.81 0.03
C TYR A 61 -6.25 1.50 1.12
N SER A 62 -7.57 1.27 1.20
CA SER A 62 -8.41 1.95 2.19
C SER A 62 -9.17 0.99 3.10
N ASN A 63 -9.40 1.45 4.34
CA ASN A 63 -10.10 0.71 5.37
C ASN A 63 -11.13 1.60 6.07
N LYS A 64 -11.98 0.96 6.90
CA LYS A 64 -12.91 1.67 7.79
C LYS A 64 -12.17 2.72 8.63
N GLY A 65 -12.69 3.93 8.64
CA GLY A 65 -12.16 5.07 9.39
C GLY A 65 -11.19 5.95 8.61
N ASP A 66 -10.69 5.50 7.46
CA ASP A 66 -9.81 6.29 6.62
C ASP A 66 -10.53 7.54 6.10
N LYS A 67 -9.79 8.64 6.03
CA LYS A 67 -10.29 9.90 5.47
C LYS A 67 -9.99 9.94 3.99
N ILE A 68 -11.02 10.11 3.18
CA ILE A 68 -10.93 10.14 1.73
C ILE A 68 -11.60 11.38 1.14
N ALA A 69 -11.14 11.79 -0.02
CA ALA A 69 -11.82 12.73 -0.91
C ALA A 69 -12.44 11.95 -2.07
N ILE A 70 -13.69 12.26 -2.40
CA ILE A 70 -14.40 11.69 -3.54
C ILE A 70 -14.80 12.83 -4.47
N SER A 71 -14.50 12.67 -5.76
CA SER A 71 -15.05 13.46 -6.85
C SER A 71 -15.90 12.55 -7.74
N GLY A 72 -17.13 12.93 -8.01
CA GLY A 72 -18.06 12.07 -8.75
C GLY A 72 -19.35 12.77 -9.15
N GLU A 73 -20.38 11.97 -9.38
CA GLU A 73 -21.70 12.38 -9.80
C GLU A 73 -22.77 11.90 -8.85
N LEU A 74 -23.82 12.67 -8.67
CA LEU A 74 -25.01 12.22 -7.93
C LEU A 74 -25.85 11.31 -8.82
N VAL A 75 -26.26 10.18 -8.28
CA VAL A 75 -27.12 9.19 -8.93
C VAL A 75 -28.32 8.92 -8.04
N GLN A 76 -29.51 8.96 -8.63
CA GLN A 76 -30.73 8.53 -7.95
C GLN A 76 -31.05 7.09 -8.34
N GLU A 77 -30.97 6.19 -7.36
CA GLU A 77 -31.44 4.81 -7.49
C GLU A 77 -32.90 4.74 -7.09
N SER A 78 -33.75 4.11 -7.88
CA SER A 78 -35.15 3.89 -7.57
C SER A 78 -35.51 2.42 -7.69
N TRP A 79 -36.22 1.88 -6.70
CA TRP A 79 -36.64 0.48 -6.68
C TRP A 79 -38.02 0.33 -6.05
N ARG A 80 -38.68 -0.76 -6.33
CA ARG A 80 -39.92 -1.14 -5.67
C ARG A 80 -39.60 -2.05 -4.48
N ASP A 81 -40.06 -1.66 -3.32
CA ASP A 81 -39.91 -2.45 -2.11
C ASP A 81 -40.79 -3.69 -2.18
N ASN A 82 -40.21 -4.87 -2.10
CA ASN A 82 -40.91 -6.14 -2.29
C ASN A 82 -41.89 -6.45 -1.11
N GLN A 83 -41.67 -5.88 0.07
CA GLN A 83 -42.53 -6.12 1.24
C GLN A 83 -43.73 -5.16 1.30
N SER A 84 -43.49 -3.88 1.04
CA SER A 84 -44.52 -2.85 1.09
C SER A 84 -45.16 -2.53 -0.25
N GLY A 85 -44.57 -2.98 -1.37
CA GLY A 85 -44.99 -2.64 -2.72
C GLY A 85 -44.79 -1.16 -3.11
N GLN A 86 -44.17 -0.37 -2.25
CA GLN A 86 -43.97 1.06 -2.45
C GLN A 86 -42.73 1.33 -3.28
N ASN A 87 -42.76 2.39 -4.08
CA ASN A 87 -41.59 2.89 -4.76
C ASN A 87 -40.69 3.66 -3.77
N ARG A 88 -39.43 3.27 -3.70
CA ARG A 88 -38.41 3.93 -2.89
C ARG A 88 -37.31 4.48 -3.77
N SER A 89 -36.67 5.53 -3.33
CA SER A 89 -35.49 6.07 -3.99
C SER A 89 -34.46 6.52 -2.98
N LYS A 90 -33.20 6.51 -3.37
CA LYS A 90 -32.11 7.10 -2.60
C LYS A 90 -31.13 7.80 -3.56
N ILE A 91 -30.44 8.79 -3.03
CA ILE A 91 -29.35 9.47 -3.73
C ILE A 91 -28.03 8.86 -3.22
N SER A 92 -27.17 8.53 -4.15
CA SER A 92 -25.80 8.03 -3.90
C SER A 92 -24.80 8.77 -4.78
N ILE A 93 -23.51 8.59 -4.51
CA ILE A 93 -22.44 9.14 -5.33
C ILE A 93 -21.87 8.04 -6.21
N ASN A 94 -21.81 8.25 -7.51
CA ASN A 94 -20.96 7.46 -8.40
C ASN A 94 -19.56 8.09 -8.39
N ALA A 95 -18.62 7.44 -7.70
CA ALA A 95 -17.27 7.93 -7.51
C ALA A 95 -16.44 7.75 -8.79
N VAL A 96 -16.04 8.84 -9.41
CA VAL A 96 -15.18 8.86 -10.60
C VAL A 96 -13.72 8.84 -10.19
N ASN A 97 -13.36 9.68 -9.22
CA ASN A 97 -12.01 9.76 -8.67
C ASN A 97 -12.04 9.74 -7.14
N VAL A 98 -11.06 9.10 -6.53
CA VAL A 98 -10.91 9.02 -5.07
C VAL A 98 -9.46 9.21 -4.68
N GLU A 99 -9.25 9.96 -3.60
CA GLU A 99 -7.94 10.18 -3.00
C GLU A 99 -7.99 9.85 -1.51
N ILE A 100 -7.01 9.08 -1.01
CA ILE A 100 -6.88 8.76 0.41
C ILE A 100 -6.04 9.87 1.06
N LEU A 101 -6.68 10.64 1.95
CA LEU A 101 -6.06 11.81 2.60
C LEU A 101 -5.33 11.43 3.89
N SER A 102 -5.85 10.44 4.64
CA SER A 102 -5.18 9.87 5.81
C SER A 102 -5.75 8.51 6.14
N THR A 103 -4.87 7.59 6.53
CA THR A 103 -5.24 6.26 7.02
C THR A 103 -5.54 6.30 8.51
N SER A 104 -6.48 5.47 8.97
CA SER A 104 -6.71 5.27 10.41
C SER A 104 -5.52 4.48 10.99
N GLN A 105 -5.09 4.81 12.20
CA GLN A 105 -3.86 4.26 12.84
C GLN A 105 -3.79 2.72 12.92
N ASN A 106 -4.86 2.00 12.63
CA ASN A 106 -4.85 0.53 12.62
C ASN A 106 -3.99 -0.09 11.49
N ASN A 107 -3.63 0.67 10.43
CA ASN A 107 -2.80 0.15 9.34
C ASN A 107 -1.29 0.20 9.62
N GLN A 108 -0.83 1.01 10.60
CA GLN A 108 0.61 1.06 10.92
C GLN A 108 1.13 -0.24 11.57
N ALA A 109 0.28 -0.98 12.27
CA ALA A 109 0.67 -2.26 12.88
C ALA A 109 0.91 -3.37 11.84
N GLN A 110 0.16 -3.38 10.73
CA GLN A 110 0.28 -4.43 9.71
C GLN A 110 1.48 -4.23 8.78
N VAL A 111 1.79 -2.98 8.43
CA VAL A 111 2.98 -2.66 7.62
C VAL A 111 4.27 -2.90 8.40
N ASN A 112 4.29 -2.59 9.70
CA ASN A 112 5.46 -2.86 10.55
C ASN A 112 5.68 -4.37 10.83
N GLN A 113 4.62 -5.20 10.85
CA GLN A 113 4.80 -6.65 10.98
C GLN A 113 5.37 -7.28 9.70
N GLN A 114 4.98 -6.83 8.52
CA GLN A 114 5.57 -7.30 7.26
C GLN A 114 7.03 -6.84 7.08
N ALA A 115 7.35 -5.62 7.51
CA ALA A 115 8.72 -5.11 7.47
C ALA A 115 9.64 -5.85 8.48
N GLN A 116 9.15 -6.20 9.67
CA GLN A 116 9.91 -7.00 10.65
C GLN A 116 10.11 -8.44 10.21
N VAL A 117 9.11 -9.08 9.59
CA VAL A 117 9.25 -10.44 9.05
C VAL A 117 10.27 -10.48 7.91
N ASN A 118 10.30 -9.47 7.04
CA ASN A 118 11.28 -9.40 5.97
C ASN A 118 12.71 -9.12 6.48
N GLN A 119 12.88 -8.35 7.56
CA GLN A 119 14.19 -8.15 8.17
C GLN A 119 14.70 -9.41 8.87
N GLN A 120 13.84 -10.18 9.56
CA GLN A 120 14.23 -11.47 10.15
C GLN A 120 14.55 -12.53 9.09
N ALA A 121 13.85 -12.53 7.94
CA ALA A 121 14.17 -13.44 6.85
C ALA A 121 15.54 -13.14 6.20
N GLN A 122 15.92 -11.86 6.06
CA GLN A 122 17.24 -11.48 5.56
C GLN A 122 18.38 -11.80 6.54
N VAL A 123 18.16 -11.59 7.84
CA VAL A 123 19.15 -11.94 8.87
C VAL A 123 19.36 -13.45 8.95
N ASN A 124 18.30 -14.27 8.81
CA ASN A 124 18.42 -15.73 8.79
C ASN A 124 19.11 -16.27 7.53
N GLN A 125 19.00 -15.61 6.38
CA GLN A 125 19.75 -16.01 5.18
C GLN A 125 21.25 -15.71 5.30
N GLN A 126 21.64 -14.59 5.93
CA GLN A 126 23.05 -14.30 6.20
C GLN A 126 23.65 -15.21 7.28
N ALA A 127 22.85 -15.65 8.27
CA ALA A 127 23.32 -16.57 9.30
C ALA A 127 23.55 -18.01 8.77
N GLN A 128 22.81 -18.46 7.75
CA GLN A 128 23.05 -19.76 7.11
C GLN A 128 24.27 -19.78 6.18
N PHE A 129 24.66 -18.63 5.63
CA PHE A 129 25.87 -18.55 4.78
C PHE A 129 27.18 -18.57 5.59
N ASN A 130 27.11 -18.27 6.89
CA ASN A 130 28.30 -18.18 7.75
C ASN A 130 28.56 -19.45 8.59
N GLN A 131 27.83 -20.56 8.38
CA GLN A 131 28.04 -21.84 9.07
C GLN A 131 28.75 -22.91 8.21
N GLN A 132 29.56 -22.52 7.23
CA GLN A 132 30.56 -23.44 6.72
C GLN A 132 31.75 -23.45 7.70
N PRO A 133 32.13 -24.62 8.23
CA PRO A 133 33.29 -24.69 9.08
C PRO A 133 34.52 -24.23 8.31
N PRO A 134 35.45 -23.50 8.95
CA PRO A 134 36.65 -23.04 8.29
C PRO A 134 37.42 -24.28 7.81
N LYS A 135 37.66 -24.38 6.50
CA LYS A 135 38.58 -25.38 5.96
C LYS A 135 39.94 -25.04 6.54
N THR A 136 40.39 -25.86 7.48
CA THR A 136 41.74 -25.80 8.05
C THR A 136 42.70 -26.17 6.94
N TYR A 137 43.29 -25.19 6.28
CA TYR A 137 44.43 -25.41 5.40
C TYR A 137 45.66 -25.51 6.29
N GLY A 138 46.28 -26.67 6.24
CA GLY A 138 47.58 -26.86 6.86
C GLY A 138 48.58 -25.94 6.22
N ASN A 139 49.65 -25.69 6.97
CA ASN A 139 50.83 -24.85 6.70
C ASN A 139 50.95 -24.25 5.31
N TYR A 140 51.16 -22.94 5.26
CA TYR A 140 51.27 -22.07 4.06
C TYR A 140 52.27 -22.60 2.98
N ASP A 141 53.26 -23.42 3.39
CA ASP A 141 54.30 -23.92 2.53
C ASP A 141 53.90 -25.12 1.63
N THR A 142 52.65 -25.64 1.79
CA THR A 142 52.16 -26.80 1.01
C THR A 142 51.06 -26.46 -0.01
N MET A 143 50.74 -25.20 -0.22
CA MET A 143 49.70 -24.78 -1.18
C MET A 143 50.28 -24.72 -2.62
N PRO A 144 49.46 -25.15 -3.64
CA PRO A 144 49.84 -24.99 -5.03
C PRO A 144 50.00 -23.50 -5.41
N ALA A 145 50.93 -23.18 -6.30
CA ALA A 145 51.30 -21.83 -6.73
C ALA A 145 50.10 -20.99 -7.26
N GLU A 146 49.08 -21.63 -7.80
CA GLU A 146 47.84 -20.99 -8.28
C GLU A 146 47.00 -20.39 -7.16
N VAL A 147 46.98 -20.98 -5.98
CA VAL A 147 46.22 -20.51 -4.80
C VAL A 147 46.94 -19.29 -4.19
N HIS A 148 48.25 -19.25 -4.17
CA HIS A 148 49.03 -18.10 -3.71
C HIS A 148 48.76 -16.83 -4.54
N GLN A 149 48.58 -16.97 -5.87
CA GLN A 149 48.26 -15.83 -6.73
C GLN A 149 46.80 -15.31 -6.49
N ALA A 150 45.86 -16.18 -6.17
CA ALA A 150 44.47 -15.78 -5.91
C ALA A 150 44.34 -15.00 -4.59
N VAL A 151 45.03 -15.43 -3.53
CA VAL A 151 45.01 -14.74 -2.22
C VAL A 151 45.69 -13.36 -2.31
N ASN A 152 46.83 -13.25 -3.03
CA ASN A 152 47.50 -11.97 -3.22
C ASN A 152 46.69 -10.97 -4.06
N ARG A 153 45.91 -11.42 -5.07
CA ARG A 153 45.01 -10.54 -5.82
C ARG A 153 43.83 -10.03 -4.94
N HIS A 154 43.36 -10.86 -4.04
CA HIS A 154 42.26 -10.47 -3.14
C HIS A 154 42.71 -9.42 -2.11
N ASN A 155 43.88 -9.59 -1.53
CA ASN A 155 44.46 -8.63 -0.59
C ASN A 155 44.88 -7.30 -1.24
N ALA A 156 45.27 -7.32 -2.51
CA ALA A 156 45.62 -6.08 -3.24
C ALA A 156 44.42 -5.20 -3.55
N SER A 157 43.21 -5.79 -3.72
CA SER A 157 41.98 -5.01 -3.98
C SER A 157 41.39 -4.33 -2.74
N TYR A 158 41.73 -4.79 -1.54
CA TYR A 158 41.24 -4.17 -0.29
C TYR A 158 42.02 -2.92 0.12
N ASN A 159 43.27 -2.73 -0.40
CA ASN A 159 44.11 -1.58 -0.08
C ASN A 159 43.95 -0.38 -1.03
N GLN A 160 43.04 -0.43 -2.00
CA GLN A 160 42.77 0.67 -2.95
C GLN A 160 41.32 1.17 -2.85
N ALA A 161 40.79 1.42 -1.64
CA ALA A 161 39.57 2.21 -1.47
C ALA A 161 39.98 3.70 -1.56
N PRO A 162 39.39 4.50 -2.46
CA PRO A 162 39.67 5.93 -2.52
C PRO A 162 39.08 6.60 -1.27
N GLN A 163 39.93 7.28 -0.50
CA GLN A 163 39.50 8.21 0.54
C GLN A 163 38.93 9.46 -0.16
N GLY A 164 37.62 9.44 -0.43
CA GLY A 164 36.88 10.60 -0.88
C GLY A 164 36.58 11.50 0.34
N VAL A 165 37.34 12.59 0.43
CA VAL A 165 37.02 13.72 1.31
C VAL A 165 35.75 14.38 0.77
N ILE A 166 34.64 14.28 1.50
CA ILE A 166 33.43 15.04 1.20
C ILE A 166 33.60 16.42 1.82
N SER A 167 33.73 17.46 0.99
CA SER A 167 33.71 18.86 1.41
C SER A 167 32.28 19.30 1.71
N GLU A 168 32.08 20.00 2.83
CA GLU A 168 30.79 20.41 3.41
C GLU A 168 30.06 21.56 2.67
N ASP A 169 30.41 21.92 1.45
CA ASP A 169 29.96 23.17 0.81
C ASP A 169 28.96 23.00 -0.36
N GLU A 170 28.32 21.83 -0.55
CA GLU A 170 27.30 21.69 -1.60
C GLU A 170 26.00 21.07 -1.08
N ILE A 171 25.23 21.84 -0.31
CA ILE A 171 23.81 21.59 -0.08
C ILE A 171 23.02 22.77 -0.67
N PRO A 172 22.36 22.64 -1.82
CA PRO A 172 21.38 23.63 -2.28
C PRO A 172 20.09 23.50 -1.47
N PHE A 173 19.62 24.63 -0.98
CA PHE A 173 18.31 24.81 -0.32
C PHE A 173 17.15 24.65 -1.30
#